data_8842c3316b579bfed337c87d021314f6
#
_entry.id   8842c3316b579bfed337c87d021314f6
#
_cell.length_a   1.000
_cell.length_b   1.000
_cell.length_c   1.000
_cell.angle_alpha   90.00
_cell.angle_beta   90.00
_cell.angle_gamma   90.00
#
_symmetry.space_group_name_H-M   'P 1'
#
loop_
_entity.id
_entity.type
_entity.pdbx_description
1 polymer ?
#
loop_
_entity_poly.entity_id
_entity_poly.type
_entity_poly.pdbx_seq_one_letter_code
_entity_poly.pdbx_strand_id
1 'polypeptide(L)'
;TYTDRYIQEKIESGSSFADAWENIFGSLEYTAVMDQEPGREITIDWEHGGSDVMMARDVYRLIFEGREPWILSANGTIFKYDTKGIVPGLLERWYSERKELQAKKKDAQTAEDKAFWDKRQLVKKINLNSLYGAILNPGCRFFDKRIGQSTTLTGRVIARHMDAHVN
;
A
#
# COMPACT_ATOMS: atom_id res chain seq x y z
N THR A 1 -13.95 -5.21 -22.67
CA THR A 1 -12.78 -4.34 -22.38
C THR A 1 -11.54 -5.18 -22.03
N TYR A 2 -10.35 -4.57 -21.93
CA TYR A 2 -9.13 -5.26 -21.47
C TYR A 2 -9.30 -5.85 -20.07
N THR A 3 -9.97 -5.12 -19.20
CA THR A 3 -10.28 -5.53 -17.82
C THR A 3 -11.13 -6.79 -17.78
N ASP A 4 -12.21 -6.84 -18.55
CA ASP A 4 -13.12 -7.99 -18.59
C ASP A 4 -12.38 -9.25 -19.08
N ARG A 5 -11.57 -9.08 -20.11
CA ARG A 5 -10.75 -10.16 -20.66
C ARG A 5 -9.73 -10.66 -19.64
N TYR A 6 -9.04 -9.76 -18.92
CA TYR A 6 -8.09 -10.15 -17.88
C TYR A 6 -8.76 -10.91 -16.73
N ILE A 7 -9.92 -10.43 -16.26
CA ILE A 7 -10.68 -11.11 -15.21
C ILE A 7 -11.10 -12.51 -15.68
N GLN A 8 -11.61 -12.62 -16.90
CA GLN A 8 -12.01 -13.89 -17.47
C GLN A 8 -10.84 -14.87 -17.58
N GLU A 9 -9.70 -14.46 -18.10
CA GLU A 9 -8.47 -15.26 -18.19
C GLU A 9 -8.01 -15.75 -16.81
N LYS A 10 -8.14 -14.93 -15.76
CA LYS A 10 -7.79 -15.31 -14.39
C LYS A 10 -8.75 -16.34 -13.80
N ILE A 11 -10.04 -16.18 -14.03
CA ILE A 11 -11.06 -17.17 -13.61
C ILE A 11 -10.85 -18.50 -14.31
N GLU A 12 -10.59 -18.50 -15.60
CA GLU A 12 -10.30 -19.71 -16.40
C GLU A 12 -9.02 -20.40 -15.92
N SER A 13 -8.05 -19.66 -15.38
CA SER A 13 -6.83 -20.20 -14.76
C SER A 13 -7.01 -20.71 -13.32
N GLY A 14 -8.24 -20.65 -12.78
CA GLY A 14 -8.59 -21.17 -11.46
C GLY A 14 -8.56 -20.13 -10.32
N SER A 15 -8.42 -18.84 -10.63
CA SER A 15 -8.54 -17.76 -9.63
C SER A 15 -10.00 -17.50 -9.31
N SER A 16 -10.30 -17.07 -8.08
CA SER A 16 -11.63 -16.55 -7.75
C SER A 16 -11.87 -15.19 -8.45
N PHE A 17 -13.14 -14.81 -8.62
CA PHE A 17 -13.48 -13.47 -9.10
C PHE A 17 -12.93 -12.38 -8.19
N ALA A 18 -13.01 -12.57 -6.86
CA ALA A 18 -12.50 -11.63 -5.88
C ALA A 18 -10.97 -11.43 -6.04
N ASP A 19 -10.19 -12.52 -6.18
CA ASP A 19 -8.74 -12.41 -6.38
C ASP A 19 -8.39 -11.73 -7.70
N ALA A 20 -9.13 -12.03 -8.77
CA ALA A 20 -8.93 -11.40 -10.08
C ALA A 20 -9.23 -9.90 -10.03
N TRP A 21 -10.31 -9.52 -9.35
CA TRP A 21 -10.72 -8.13 -9.12
C TRP A 21 -9.72 -7.37 -8.27
N GLU A 22 -9.32 -7.94 -7.12
CA GLU A 22 -8.36 -7.37 -6.19
C GLU A 22 -7.02 -7.05 -6.89
N ASN A 23 -6.61 -7.88 -7.81
CA ASN A 23 -5.41 -7.64 -8.62
C ASN A 23 -5.46 -6.36 -9.45
N ILE A 24 -6.63 -5.81 -9.74
CA ILE A 24 -6.82 -4.62 -10.58
C ILE A 24 -7.27 -3.41 -9.75
N PHE A 25 -8.31 -3.59 -8.93
CA PHE A 25 -9.07 -2.51 -8.32
C PHE A 25 -8.94 -2.42 -6.79
N GLY A 26 -8.27 -3.37 -6.15
CA GLY A 26 -8.28 -3.54 -4.71
C GLY A 26 -9.38 -4.52 -4.26
N SER A 27 -9.55 -4.69 -2.94
CA SER A 27 -10.56 -5.60 -2.42
C SER A 27 -11.97 -5.20 -2.83
N LEU A 28 -12.91 -6.15 -2.81
CA LEU A 28 -14.30 -5.86 -3.13
C LEU A 28 -14.91 -4.84 -2.15
N GLU A 29 -14.55 -4.92 -0.87
CA GLU A 29 -14.99 -3.99 0.16
C GLU A 29 -14.43 -2.58 -0.09
N TYR A 30 -13.13 -2.48 -0.41
CA TYR A 30 -12.51 -1.21 -0.78
C TYR A 30 -13.21 -0.58 -1.98
N THR A 31 -13.46 -1.36 -3.02
CA THR A 31 -14.14 -0.88 -4.23
C THR A 31 -15.57 -0.43 -3.93
N ALA A 32 -16.32 -1.24 -3.16
CA ALA A 32 -17.68 -0.90 -2.75
C ALA A 32 -17.74 0.42 -1.96
N VAL A 33 -16.76 0.66 -1.07
CA VAL A 33 -16.66 1.93 -0.34
C VAL A 33 -16.32 3.09 -1.28
N MET A 34 -15.34 2.93 -2.16
CA MET A 34 -14.93 3.99 -3.09
C MET A 34 -16.04 4.37 -4.06
N ASP A 35 -16.81 3.40 -4.54
CA ASP A 35 -17.95 3.59 -5.43
C ASP A 35 -19.24 3.96 -4.69
N GLN A 36 -19.21 3.99 -3.36
CA GLN A 36 -20.37 4.23 -2.48
C GLN A 36 -21.56 3.33 -2.85
N GLU A 37 -21.27 2.04 -3.08
CA GLU A 37 -22.22 1.06 -3.63
C GLU A 37 -23.52 1.02 -2.84
N PRO A 38 -24.68 1.26 -3.48
CA PRO A 38 -25.97 1.30 -2.79
C PRO A 38 -26.36 -0.07 -2.23
N GLY A 39 -26.75 -0.10 -0.95
CA GLY A 39 -27.19 -1.34 -0.28
C GLY A 39 -26.10 -2.31 0.09
N ARG A 40 -24.81 -1.99 -0.15
CA ARG A 40 -23.69 -2.81 0.25
C ARG A 40 -23.33 -2.57 1.71
N GLU A 41 -23.42 -3.61 2.52
CA GLU A 41 -22.97 -3.62 3.91
C GLU A 41 -21.49 -3.98 3.97
N ILE A 42 -20.75 -3.24 4.79
CA ILE A 42 -19.31 -3.45 5.08
C ILE A 42 -19.19 -3.72 6.56
N THR A 43 -18.51 -4.80 6.91
CA THR A 43 -18.13 -5.11 8.28
C THR A 43 -16.75 -4.52 8.58
N ILE A 44 -16.67 -3.70 9.60
CA ILE A 44 -15.41 -3.12 10.09
C ILE A 44 -15.03 -3.83 11.38
N ASP A 45 -13.91 -4.57 11.33
CA ASP A 45 -13.33 -5.22 12.50
C ASP A 45 -12.33 -4.28 13.17
N TRP A 46 -12.55 -3.97 14.44
CA TRP A 46 -11.67 -3.08 15.19
C TRP A 46 -10.49 -3.83 15.82
N GLU A 47 -9.32 -3.21 15.84
CA GLU A 47 -8.09 -3.82 16.41
C GLU A 47 -8.25 -4.22 17.89
N HIS A 48 -9.07 -3.50 18.63
CA HIS A 48 -9.33 -3.75 20.05
C HIS A 48 -10.47 -4.76 20.30
N GLY A 49 -10.96 -5.38 19.24
CA GLY A 49 -12.09 -6.30 19.27
C GLY A 49 -13.43 -5.60 19.04
N GLY A 50 -14.38 -6.41 18.60
CA GLY A 50 -15.71 -5.92 18.17
C GLY A 50 -15.74 -5.58 16.69
N SER A 51 -16.94 -5.60 16.12
CA SER A 51 -17.18 -5.31 14.72
C SER A 51 -18.42 -4.42 14.58
N ASP A 52 -18.36 -3.47 13.67
CA ASP A 52 -19.50 -2.64 13.27
C ASP A 52 -19.89 -2.96 11.83
N VAL A 53 -21.19 -2.95 11.55
CA VAL A 53 -21.72 -3.11 10.20
C VAL A 53 -22.28 -1.79 9.75
N MET A 54 -21.78 -1.27 8.63
CA MET A 54 -22.17 0.02 8.06
C MET A 54 -22.38 -0.09 6.56
N MET A 55 -23.23 0.77 6.00
CA MET A 55 -23.36 0.90 4.55
C MET A 55 -22.06 1.45 3.93
N ALA A 56 -21.68 0.97 2.75
CA ALA A 56 -20.47 1.41 2.05
C ALA A 56 -20.34 2.93 1.95
N ARG A 57 -21.46 3.63 1.65
CA ARG A 57 -21.52 5.09 1.63
C ARG A 57 -21.23 5.73 2.98
N ASP A 58 -21.67 5.12 4.07
CA ASP A 58 -21.45 5.67 5.41
C ASP A 58 -20.02 5.43 5.88
N VAL A 59 -19.41 4.31 5.48
CA VAL A 59 -17.95 4.07 5.64
C VAL A 59 -17.15 5.10 4.85
N TYR A 60 -17.53 5.40 3.59
CA TYR A 60 -16.89 6.45 2.79
C TYR A 60 -16.91 7.80 3.51
N ARG A 61 -18.10 8.22 4.00
CA ARG A 61 -18.25 9.47 4.73
C ARG A 61 -17.44 9.51 6.02
N LEU A 62 -17.44 8.40 6.76
CA LEU A 62 -16.66 8.27 7.99
C LEU A 62 -15.17 8.50 7.75
N ILE A 63 -14.62 7.96 6.67
CA ILE A 63 -13.18 8.02 6.37
C ILE A 63 -12.80 9.33 5.68
N PHE A 64 -13.54 9.76 4.65
CA PHE A 64 -13.15 10.86 3.77
C PHE A 64 -13.79 12.21 4.10
N GLU A 65 -14.97 12.21 4.73
CA GLU A 65 -15.69 13.43 5.13
C GLU A 65 -15.68 13.63 6.64
N GLY A 66 -15.23 12.63 7.40
CA GLY A 66 -15.12 12.67 8.86
C GLY A 66 -13.99 13.57 9.33
N ARG A 67 -13.95 13.80 10.63
CA ARG A 67 -12.88 14.59 11.29
C ARG A 67 -11.71 13.72 11.74
N GLU A 68 -11.88 12.42 11.72
CA GLU A 68 -10.87 11.49 12.16
C GLU A 68 -9.76 11.33 11.09
N PRO A 69 -8.49 11.27 11.51
CA PRO A 69 -7.36 11.19 10.61
C PRO A 69 -7.15 9.75 10.08
N TRP A 70 -8.10 9.24 9.32
CA TRP A 70 -8.09 7.88 8.78
C TRP A 70 -7.75 7.84 7.30
N ILE A 71 -7.11 6.74 6.88
CA ILE A 71 -6.80 6.42 5.48
C ILE A 71 -7.26 4.99 5.21
N LEU A 72 -7.97 4.80 4.11
CA LEU A 72 -8.35 3.48 3.59
C LEU A 72 -7.33 3.00 2.56
N SER A 73 -6.77 1.82 2.78
CA SER A 73 -5.90 1.16 1.81
C SER A 73 -6.69 0.24 0.88
N ALA A 74 -6.10 -0.10 -0.27
CA ALA A 74 -6.77 -0.87 -1.31
C ALA A 74 -7.15 -2.31 -0.91
N ASN A 75 -6.63 -2.85 0.19
CA ASN A 75 -7.06 -4.14 0.77
C ASN A 75 -8.16 -3.99 1.84
N GLY A 76 -8.75 -2.82 2.00
CA GLY A 76 -9.79 -2.55 2.99
C GLY A 76 -9.27 -2.22 4.40
N THR A 77 -7.97 -2.21 4.64
CA THR A 77 -7.42 -1.85 5.95
C THR A 77 -7.47 -0.34 6.18
N ILE A 78 -8.03 0.07 7.32
CA ILE A 78 -8.08 1.47 7.75
C ILE A 78 -6.87 1.76 8.64
N PHE A 79 -6.14 2.83 8.32
CA PHE A 79 -5.01 3.31 9.12
C PHE A 79 -5.31 4.68 9.70
N LYS A 80 -4.81 4.90 10.92
CA LYS A 80 -4.78 6.21 11.55
C LYS A 80 -3.46 6.91 11.25
N TYR A 81 -3.48 8.20 10.89
CA TYR A 81 -2.28 8.94 10.49
C TYR A 81 -1.97 10.18 11.36
N ASP A 82 -2.73 10.39 12.44
CA ASP A 82 -2.48 11.48 13.42
C ASP A 82 -1.16 11.31 14.16
N THR A 83 -0.72 10.07 14.34
CA THR A 83 0.52 9.73 15.02
C THR A 83 1.40 8.88 14.12
N LYS A 84 2.59 9.38 13.82
CA LYS A 84 3.54 8.64 12.99
C LYS A 84 4.10 7.45 13.77
N GLY A 85 3.82 6.24 13.30
CA GLY A 85 4.37 5.01 13.87
C GLY A 85 5.90 4.92 13.70
N ILE A 86 6.53 4.03 14.48
CA ILE A 86 7.99 3.82 14.46
C ILE A 86 8.47 3.37 13.08
N VAL A 87 7.79 2.41 12.46
CA VAL A 87 8.18 1.86 11.15
C VAL A 87 8.08 2.90 10.03
N PRO A 88 6.97 3.64 9.84
CA PRO A 88 6.90 4.74 8.89
C PRO A 88 7.96 5.82 9.12
N GLY A 89 8.22 6.18 10.38
CA GLY A 89 9.24 7.16 10.72
C GLY A 89 10.66 6.71 10.34
N LEU A 90 10.98 5.43 10.56
CA LEU A 90 12.26 4.85 10.18
C LEU A 90 12.43 4.76 8.66
N LEU A 91 11.38 4.37 7.92
CA LEU A 91 11.37 4.32 6.46
C LEU A 91 11.60 5.71 5.86
N GLU A 92 10.91 6.72 6.34
CA GLU A 92 11.07 8.11 5.90
C GLU A 92 12.50 8.61 6.13
N ARG A 93 13.06 8.38 7.31
CA ARG A 93 14.44 8.74 7.63
C ARG A 93 15.43 8.06 6.69
N TRP A 94 15.35 6.74 6.51
CA TRP A 94 16.26 6.01 5.62
C TRP A 94 16.10 6.41 4.16
N TYR A 95 14.87 6.73 3.74
CA TYR A 95 14.62 7.25 2.40
C TYR A 95 15.26 8.62 2.19
N SER A 96 15.14 9.55 3.15
CA SER A 96 15.77 10.87 3.10
C SER A 96 17.29 10.75 3.07
N GLU A 97 17.88 9.95 3.97
CA GLU A 97 19.31 9.68 3.99
C GLU A 97 19.80 9.10 2.64
N ARG A 98 19.01 8.20 2.04
CA ARG A 98 19.33 7.66 0.71
C ARG A 98 19.31 8.72 -0.38
N LYS A 99 18.35 9.64 -0.35
CA LYS A 99 18.27 10.76 -1.30
C LYS A 99 19.49 11.69 -1.18
N GLU A 100 19.93 12.00 0.02
CA GLU A 100 21.15 12.78 0.25
C GLU A 100 22.41 12.07 -0.31
N LEU A 101 22.53 10.75 -0.08
CA LEU A 101 23.64 9.97 -0.64
C LEU A 101 23.59 9.90 -2.17
N GLN A 102 22.41 9.85 -2.77
CA GLN A 102 22.26 9.92 -4.23
C GLN A 102 22.67 11.29 -4.78
N ALA A 103 22.35 12.38 -4.08
CA ALA A 103 22.79 13.71 -4.46
C ALA A 103 24.30 13.81 -4.40
N LYS A 104 24.94 13.38 -3.29
CA LYS A 104 26.41 13.33 -3.15
C LYS A 104 27.08 12.50 -4.24
N LYS A 105 26.47 11.36 -4.62
CA LYS A 105 26.96 10.56 -5.76
C LYS A 105 26.90 11.35 -7.07
N LYS A 106 25.83 12.09 -7.29
CA LYS A 106 25.62 12.89 -8.51
C LYS A 106 26.65 14.04 -8.62
N ASP A 107 26.94 14.66 -7.49
CA ASP A 107 27.86 15.82 -7.41
C ASP A 107 29.34 15.42 -7.34
N ALA A 108 29.64 14.14 -7.11
CA ALA A 108 31.01 13.64 -7.00
C ALA A 108 31.78 13.80 -8.33
N GLN A 109 32.99 14.33 -8.23
CA GLN A 109 33.86 14.63 -9.38
C GLN A 109 34.72 13.43 -9.80
N THR A 110 35.07 12.55 -8.88
CA THR A 110 35.92 11.39 -9.15
C THR A 110 35.13 10.10 -9.29
N ALA A 111 35.66 9.12 -10.01
CA ALA A 111 35.07 7.78 -10.12
C ALA A 111 35.06 7.05 -8.76
N GLU A 112 36.08 7.28 -7.94
CA GLU A 112 36.21 6.68 -6.61
C GLU A 112 35.12 7.21 -5.67
N ASP A 113 34.90 8.52 -5.62
CA ASP A 113 33.85 9.14 -4.81
C ASP A 113 32.46 8.69 -5.26
N LYS A 114 32.23 8.61 -6.59
CA LYS A 114 30.96 8.06 -7.13
C LYS A 114 30.71 6.64 -6.63
N ALA A 115 31.73 5.78 -6.70
CA ALA A 115 31.62 4.40 -6.23
C ALA A 115 31.41 4.32 -4.72
N PHE A 116 32.06 5.19 -3.93
CA PHE A 116 31.89 5.28 -2.49
C PHE A 116 30.46 5.64 -2.11
N TRP A 117 29.90 6.70 -2.67
CA TRP A 117 28.53 7.14 -2.39
C TRP A 117 27.49 6.14 -2.92
N ASP A 118 27.79 5.48 -4.06
CA ASP A 118 26.91 4.46 -4.61
C ASP A 118 26.76 3.25 -3.67
N LYS A 119 27.83 2.76 -3.12
CA LYS A 119 27.81 1.66 -2.13
C LYS A 119 26.98 2.06 -0.91
N ARG A 120 27.13 3.28 -0.40
CA ARG A 120 26.39 3.77 0.77
C ARG A 120 24.89 3.90 0.51
N GLN A 121 24.50 4.46 -0.63
CA GLN A 121 23.07 4.55 -0.96
C GLN A 121 22.45 3.17 -1.21
N LEU A 122 23.26 2.21 -1.71
CA LEU A 122 22.81 0.83 -1.91
C LEU A 122 22.48 0.15 -0.57
N VAL A 123 23.31 0.35 0.46
CA VAL A 123 23.03 -0.16 1.83
C VAL A 123 21.68 0.36 2.33
N LYS A 124 21.38 1.65 2.14
CA LYS A 124 20.07 2.21 2.52
C LYS A 124 18.91 1.60 1.73
N LYS A 125 19.11 1.34 0.43
CA LYS A 125 18.11 0.63 -0.39
C LYS A 125 17.84 -0.78 0.13
N ILE A 126 18.89 -1.50 0.51
CA ILE A 126 18.77 -2.86 1.06
C ILE A 126 18.01 -2.81 2.39
N ASN A 127 18.35 -1.87 3.29
CA ASN A 127 17.66 -1.72 4.57
C ASN A 127 16.16 -1.43 4.40
N LEU A 128 15.79 -0.53 3.46
CA LEU A 128 14.39 -0.22 3.14
C LEU A 128 13.64 -1.47 2.68
N ASN A 129 14.22 -2.24 1.74
CA ASN A 129 13.60 -3.44 1.22
C ASN A 129 13.53 -4.56 2.27
N SER A 130 14.56 -4.69 3.11
CA SER A 130 14.61 -5.68 4.19
C SER A 130 13.57 -5.42 5.27
N LEU A 131 13.32 -4.16 5.60
CA LEU A 131 12.28 -3.81 6.58
C LEU A 131 10.90 -4.19 6.06
N TYR A 132 10.61 -3.90 4.79
CA TYR A 132 9.37 -4.36 4.14
C TYR A 132 9.25 -5.90 4.16
N GLY A 133 10.33 -6.61 3.80
CA GLY A 133 10.38 -8.07 3.87
C GLY A 133 10.17 -8.61 5.28
N ALA A 134 10.68 -7.92 6.31
CA ALA A 134 10.50 -8.30 7.71
C ALA A 134 9.03 -8.20 8.16
N ILE A 135 8.29 -7.19 7.70
CA ILE A 135 6.86 -7.03 8.00
C ILE A 135 6.05 -8.21 7.43
N LEU A 136 6.48 -8.80 6.32
CA LEU A 136 5.82 -9.94 5.67
C LEU A 136 6.35 -11.31 6.15
N ASN A 137 7.36 -11.36 7.01
CA ASN A 137 7.95 -12.60 7.50
C ASN A 137 7.31 -13.02 8.83
N PRO A 138 6.58 -14.17 8.87
CA PRO A 138 5.95 -14.66 10.10
C PRO A 138 6.90 -14.87 11.29
N GLY A 139 8.21 -15.07 11.02
CA GLY A 139 9.24 -15.19 12.05
C GLY A 139 9.68 -13.87 12.68
N CYS A 140 9.24 -12.73 12.14
CA CYS A 140 9.59 -11.41 12.66
C CYS A 140 8.56 -10.90 13.65
N ARG A 141 9.05 -10.23 14.71
CA ARG A 141 8.20 -9.66 15.77
C ARG A 141 7.15 -8.66 15.25
N PHE A 142 7.44 -7.98 14.13
CA PHE A 142 6.58 -6.96 13.53
C PHE A 142 5.79 -7.50 12.33
N PHE A 143 5.63 -8.82 12.25
CA PHE A 143 4.86 -9.42 11.18
C PHE A 143 3.40 -8.98 11.24
N ASP A 144 2.94 -8.36 10.16
CA ASP A 144 1.52 -8.11 9.91
C ASP A 144 1.23 -8.21 8.41
N LYS A 145 0.53 -9.27 8.03
CA LYS A 145 0.14 -9.53 6.63
C LYS A 145 -0.71 -8.41 6.04
N ARG A 146 -1.56 -7.77 6.85
CA ARG A 146 -2.46 -6.68 6.41
C ARG A 146 -1.65 -5.48 5.94
N ILE A 147 -0.60 -5.08 6.70
CA ILE A 147 0.28 -3.96 6.33
C ILE A 147 1.01 -4.24 5.02
N GLY A 148 1.53 -5.44 4.84
CA GLY A 148 2.21 -5.82 3.60
C GLY A 148 1.29 -5.83 2.39
N GLN A 149 0.09 -6.41 2.54
CA GLN A 149 -0.91 -6.43 1.48
C GLN A 149 -1.42 -5.02 1.15
N SER A 150 -1.69 -4.18 2.16
CA SER A 150 -2.15 -2.80 1.93
C SER A 150 -1.14 -2.00 1.12
N THR A 151 0.15 -2.12 1.43
CA THR A 151 1.23 -1.44 0.68
C THR A 151 1.26 -1.89 -0.78
N THR A 152 1.21 -3.20 -1.02
CA THR A 152 1.31 -3.76 -2.37
C THR A 152 0.07 -3.44 -3.21
N LEU A 153 -1.13 -3.65 -2.67
CA LEU A 153 -2.37 -3.42 -3.40
C LEU A 153 -2.61 -1.93 -3.66
N THR A 154 -2.38 -1.07 -2.68
CA THR A 154 -2.49 0.38 -2.89
C THR A 154 -1.50 0.86 -3.95
N GLY A 155 -0.26 0.36 -3.92
CA GLY A 155 0.73 0.66 -4.96
C GLY A 155 0.28 0.24 -6.36
N ARG A 156 -0.36 -0.91 -6.49
CA ARG A 156 -0.94 -1.39 -7.77
C ARG A 156 -2.08 -0.50 -8.26
N VAL A 157 -3.02 -0.16 -7.38
CA VAL A 157 -4.16 0.71 -7.73
C VAL A 157 -3.66 2.07 -8.20
N ILE A 158 -2.69 2.67 -7.49
CA ILE A 158 -2.07 3.93 -7.88
C ILE A 158 -1.40 3.81 -9.25
N ALA A 159 -0.58 2.78 -9.47
CA ALA A 159 0.12 2.59 -10.75
C ALA A 159 -0.85 2.46 -11.92
N ARG A 160 -1.95 1.71 -11.75
CA ARG A 160 -2.98 1.56 -12.79
C ARG A 160 -3.78 2.83 -13.03
N HIS A 161 -4.06 3.57 -11.96
CA HIS A 161 -4.70 4.88 -12.09
C HIS A 161 -3.82 5.85 -12.90
N MET A 162 -2.53 5.87 -12.64
CA MET A 162 -1.58 6.67 -13.42
C MET A 162 -1.52 6.22 -14.88
N ASP A 163 -1.44 4.92 -15.15
CA ASP A 163 -1.42 4.36 -16.50
C ASP A 163 -2.67 4.76 -17.31
N ALA A 164 -3.84 4.67 -16.69
CA ALA A 164 -5.12 5.06 -17.31
C ALA A 164 -5.24 6.58 -17.62
N HIS A 165 -4.42 7.43 -16.97
CA HIS A 165 -4.43 8.89 -17.21
C HIS A 165 -3.33 9.37 -18.17
N VAL A 166 -2.34 8.52 -18.45
CA VAL A 166 -1.23 8.82 -19.36
C VAL A 166 -1.49 8.29 -20.77
N ASN A 167 -2.26 7.21 -20.90
CA ASN A 167 -2.67 6.59 -22.18
C ASN A 167 -4.11 6.93 -22.52
#